data_a4a6a5832308902123049533e9de5cca
#
_entry.id   a4a6a5832308902123049533e9de5cca
#
_cell.length_a   1.000
_cell.length_b   1.000
_cell.length_c   1.000
_cell.angle_alpha   90.00
_cell.angle_beta   90.00
_cell.angle_gamma   90.00
#
_symmetry.space_group_name_H-M   'P 1'
#
loop_
_entity.id
_entity.type
_entity.pdbx_description
1 polymer ?
#
loop_
_entity_poly.entity_id
_entity_poly.type
_entity_poly.pdbx_seq_one_letter_code
_entity_poly.pdbx_strand_id
1 'polypeptide(L)'
;MKKERHILVVFPHPDDEAFGVSGTISMHVANGTPVTYACLTLGEMGRNLGNPTFATRESLPHIRKKELLKAVEAMEIQDLRMLGFRDKTIEFEDDEKMINVIEGLISELNPSLVISFYPGHSVHPDHEATARAVVRAIGRMDAKARPTLHCVAFSNNHEQEIGAADVVINVEAFAEQKKAAIRAHLSQTAWMLEEMEPKWNTGDKVALEWLHTERFWTYSF
;
A
#
# COMPACT_ATOMS: atom_id res chain seq x y z
N MET A 1 -5.77 -17.28 10.81
CA MET A 1 -4.59 -16.45 10.39
C MET A 1 -3.61 -16.38 11.55
N LYS A 2 -2.30 -16.44 11.29
CA LYS A 2 -1.28 -16.26 12.33
C LYS A 2 -1.30 -14.80 12.81
N LYS A 3 -1.28 -14.57 14.13
CA LYS A 3 -1.19 -13.23 14.69
C LYS A 3 0.25 -12.73 14.53
N GLU A 4 0.42 -11.62 13.81
CA GLU A 4 1.70 -10.96 13.69
C GLU A 4 2.02 -10.12 14.93
N ARG A 5 3.31 -9.94 15.22
CA ARG A 5 3.77 -9.09 16.34
C ARG A 5 3.50 -7.62 16.04
N HIS A 6 3.86 -7.18 14.87
CA HIS A 6 3.62 -5.86 14.31
C HIS A 6 3.70 -5.95 12.78
N ILE A 7 2.90 -5.18 12.07
CA ILE A 7 2.97 -5.05 10.62
C ILE A 7 3.44 -3.64 10.27
N LEU A 8 4.47 -3.56 9.43
CA LEU A 8 4.91 -2.32 8.80
C LEU A 8 4.50 -2.33 7.33
N VAL A 9 3.66 -1.39 6.94
CA VAL A 9 3.26 -1.16 5.54
C VAL A 9 4.05 0.03 5.01
N VAL A 10 4.70 -0.11 3.85
CA VAL A 10 5.55 0.94 3.26
C VAL A 10 5.17 1.14 1.81
N PHE A 11 4.54 2.29 1.51
CA PHE A 11 4.17 2.67 0.15
C PHE A 11 4.51 4.15 -0.13
N PRO A 12 4.78 4.51 -1.39
CA PRO A 12 5.15 5.87 -1.75
C PRO A 12 4.00 6.87 -1.76
N HIS A 13 2.78 6.46 -2.14
CA HIS A 13 1.71 7.43 -2.36
C HIS A 13 0.49 7.14 -1.49
N PRO A 14 -0.27 8.19 -1.12
CA PRO A 14 -1.62 8.01 -0.60
C PRO A 14 -2.51 7.40 -1.69
N ASP A 15 -3.19 6.31 -1.43
CA ASP A 15 -4.01 5.43 -2.25
C ASP A 15 -3.41 4.04 -2.52
N ASP A 16 -2.10 3.88 -2.52
CA ASP A 16 -1.44 2.57 -2.72
C ASP A 16 -1.96 1.52 -1.73
N GLU A 17 -2.20 1.91 -0.47
CA GLU A 17 -2.72 1.02 0.58
C GLU A 17 -4.16 0.60 0.31
N ALA A 18 -4.95 1.44 -0.38
CA ALA A 18 -6.37 1.21 -0.56
C ALA A 18 -6.67 0.12 -1.58
N PHE A 19 -5.87 0.01 -2.64
CA PHE A 19 -6.16 -0.87 -3.76
C PHE A 19 -5.92 -2.35 -3.49
N GLY A 20 -4.77 -2.68 -2.92
CA GLY A 20 -4.31 -4.08 -2.87
C GLY A 20 -4.10 -4.66 -1.48
N VAL A 21 -4.22 -3.86 -0.40
CA VAL A 21 -3.84 -4.32 0.94
C VAL A 21 -4.78 -3.85 2.07
N SER A 22 -5.76 -3.01 1.78
CA SER A 22 -6.62 -2.41 2.81
C SER A 22 -7.49 -3.43 3.54
N GLY A 23 -7.98 -4.45 2.86
CA GLY A 23 -8.73 -5.54 3.48
C GLY A 23 -7.85 -6.38 4.42
N THR A 24 -6.63 -6.70 3.99
CA THR A 24 -5.63 -7.41 4.82
C THR A 24 -5.24 -6.58 6.04
N ILE A 25 -4.99 -5.29 5.87
CA ILE A 25 -4.71 -4.38 6.99
C ILE A 25 -5.86 -4.38 7.99
N SER A 26 -7.10 -4.13 7.53
CA SER A 26 -8.29 -4.11 8.39
C SER A 26 -8.49 -5.43 9.14
N MET A 27 -8.26 -6.56 8.47
CA MET A 27 -8.32 -7.88 9.08
C MET A 27 -7.30 -8.07 10.20
N HIS A 28 -6.06 -7.61 10.01
CA HIS A 28 -5.02 -7.68 11.02
C HIS A 28 -5.32 -6.75 12.20
N VAL A 29 -5.76 -5.52 11.95
CA VAL A 29 -6.18 -4.57 13.00
C VAL A 29 -7.32 -5.16 13.83
N ALA A 30 -8.36 -5.70 13.20
CA ALA A 30 -9.48 -6.35 13.88
C ALA A 30 -9.05 -7.55 14.75
N ASN A 31 -7.97 -8.24 14.37
CA ASN A 31 -7.36 -9.31 15.17
C ASN A 31 -6.41 -8.79 16.27
N GLY A 32 -6.34 -7.48 16.50
CA GLY A 32 -5.49 -6.85 17.51
C GLY A 32 -4.00 -6.91 17.19
N THR A 33 -3.62 -6.97 15.90
CA THR A 33 -2.25 -6.79 15.45
C THR A 33 -1.99 -5.30 15.27
N PRO A 34 -0.97 -4.71 15.90
CA PRO A 34 -0.59 -3.33 15.62
C PRO A 34 -0.06 -3.18 14.19
N VAL A 35 -0.53 -2.15 13.50
CA VAL A 35 -0.14 -1.82 12.13
C VAL A 35 0.36 -0.39 12.07
N THR A 36 1.56 -0.20 11.53
CA THR A 36 2.09 1.11 11.16
C THR A 36 2.09 1.24 9.63
N TYR A 37 1.50 2.32 9.14
CA TYR A 37 1.58 2.68 7.73
C TYR A 37 2.56 3.84 7.53
N ALA A 38 3.62 3.59 6.80
CA ALA A 38 4.62 4.56 6.37
C ALA A 38 4.36 4.97 4.91
N CYS A 39 3.79 6.15 4.72
CA CYS A 39 3.54 6.76 3.42
C CYS A 39 4.66 7.76 3.10
N LEU A 40 5.40 7.55 2.01
CA LEU A 40 6.61 8.33 1.75
C LEU A 40 6.31 9.75 1.30
N THR A 41 5.30 9.95 0.46
CA THR A 41 4.93 11.25 -0.12
C THR A 41 3.49 11.64 0.19
N LEU A 42 3.09 12.82 -0.25
CA LEU A 42 1.67 13.22 -0.26
C LEU A 42 1.06 13.16 -1.68
N GLY A 43 1.76 12.54 -2.63
CA GLY A 43 1.27 12.37 -3.99
C GLY A 43 1.04 13.68 -4.73
N GLU A 44 1.93 14.66 -4.55
CA GLU A 44 1.79 16.05 -5.02
C GLU A 44 1.69 16.15 -6.55
N MET A 45 2.23 15.14 -7.24
CA MET A 45 2.26 15.09 -8.70
C MET A 45 1.24 14.14 -9.31
N GLY A 46 0.24 13.71 -8.54
CA GLY A 46 -0.88 12.90 -9.01
C GLY A 46 -1.54 13.52 -10.24
N ARG A 47 -1.95 12.70 -11.22
CA ARG A 47 -2.53 13.19 -12.48
C ARG A 47 -4.01 13.52 -12.35
N ASN A 48 -4.72 12.79 -11.52
CA ASN A 48 -6.14 12.99 -11.27
C ASN A 48 -6.35 14.13 -10.27
N LEU A 49 -7.39 14.90 -10.49
CA LEU A 49 -7.76 16.06 -9.69
C LEU A 49 -9.24 16.00 -9.24
N GLY A 50 -9.77 14.77 -9.21
CA GLY A 50 -11.20 14.48 -8.94
C GLY A 50 -12.07 14.45 -10.20
N ASN A 51 -13.28 13.93 -10.06
CA ASN A 51 -14.33 13.95 -11.11
C ASN A 51 -15.69 14.28 -10.48
N PRO A 52 -16.32 15.47 -10.78
CA PRO A 52 -15.72 16.59 -11.51
C PRO A 52 -14.46 17.12 -10.81
N THR A 53 -13.59 17.80 -11.55
CA THR A 53 -12.34 18.36 -11.01
C THR A 53 -12.61 19.32 -9.85
N PHE A 54 -12.02 19.04 -8.67
CA PHE A 54 -12.14 19.88 -7.46
C PHE A 54 -10.79 20.26 -6.84
N ALA A 55 -9.70 19.66 -7.35
CA ALA A 55 -8.35 19.96 -6.92
C ALA A 55 -7.59 20.76 -7.97
N THR A 56 -6.57 21.50 -7.53
CA THR A 56 -5.53 22.09 -8.37
C THR A 56 -4.18 21.47 -8.00
N ARG A 57 -3.14 21.76 -8.78
CA ARG A 57 -1.80 21.27 -8.48
C ARG A 57 -1.31 21.71 -7.09
N GLU A 58 -1.63 22.95 -6.71
CA GLU A 58 -1.23 23.53 -5.43
C GLU A 58 -2.05 22.97 -4.24
N SER A 59 -3.33 22.68 -4.46
CA SER A 59 -4.19 22.16 -3.40
C SER A 59 -4.10 20.65 -3.22
N LEU A 60 -3.65 19.91 -4.24
CA LEU A 60 -3.65 18.46 -4.29
C LEU A 60 -2.95 17.79 -3.08
N PRO A 61 -1.73 18.19 -2.66
CA PRO A 61 -1.09 17.55 -1.50
C PRO A 61 -1.88 17.72 -0.21
N HIS A 62 -2.54 18.87 -0.03
CA HIS A 62 -3.39 19.11 1.15
C HIS A 62 -4.67 18.28 1.11
N ILE A 63 -5.23 18.06 -0.08
CA ILE A 63 -6.42 17.21 -0.28
C ILE A 63 -6.03 15.77 -0.03
N ARG A 64 -4.98 15.26 -0.69
CA ARG A 64 -4.51 13.87 -0.54
C ARG A 64 -4.09 13.53 0.89
N LYS A 65 -3.51 14.48 1.63
CA LYS A 65 -3.27 14.30 3.06
C LYS A 65 -4.55 14.05 3.85
N LYS A 66 -5.62 14.79 3.57
CA LYS A 66 -6.92 14.59 4.24
C LYS A 66 -7.58 13.28 3.81
N GLU A 67 -7.43 12.90 2.56
CA GLU A 67 -7.90 11.63 2.02
C GLU A 67 -7.18 10.46 2.68
N LEU A 68 -5.84 10.52 2.79
CA LEU A 68 -5.03 9.54 3.50
C LEU A 68 -5.47 9.35 4.96
N LEU A 69 -5.71 10.45 5.67
CA LEU A 69 -6.20 10.37 7.05
C LEU A 69 -7.57 9.66 7.15
N LYS A 70 -8.47 9.90 6.21
CA LYS A 70 -9.77 9.20 6.15
C LYS A 70 -9.62 7.72 5.80
N ALA A 71 -8.70 7.37 4.89
CA ALA A 71 -8.42 5.98 4.55
C ALA A 71 -7.86 5.22 5.75
N VAL A 72 -6.93 5.83 6.49
CA VAL A 72 -6.36 5.30 7.73
C VAL A 72 -7.43 5.08 8.79
N GLU A 73 -8.36 6.04 8.95
CA GLU A 73 -9.53 5.92 9.84
C GLU A 73 -10.44 4.75 9.42
N ALA A 74 -10.74 4.62 8.12
CA ALA A 74 -11.57 3.54 7.59
C ALA A 74 -10.97 2.13 7.82
N MET A 75 -9.65 2.02 7.84
CA MET A 75 -8.90 0.79 8.14
C MET A 75 -8.58 0.63 9.63
N GLU A 76 -8.95 1.60 10.47
CA GLU A 76 -8.67 1.64 11.92
C GLU A 76 -7.17 1.55 12.27
N ILE A 77 -6.29 2.03 11.37
CA ILE A 77 -4.84 2.11 11.62
C ILE A 77 -4.56 3.17 12.69
N GLN A 78 -3.79 2.81 13.71
CA GLN A 78 -3.46 3.70 14.82
C GLN A 78 -2.18 4.51 14.62
N ASP A 79 -1.28 4.06 13.76
CA ASP A 79 0.03 4.68 13.53
C ASP A 79 0.26 4.94 12.04
N LEU A 80 0.13 6.21 11.65
CA LEU A 80 0.43 6.71 10.30
C LEU A 80 1.69 7.58 10.35
N ARG A 81 2.69 7.22 9.56
CA ARG A 81 3.93 7.97 9.39
C ARG A 81 3.98 8.57 7.99
N MET A 82 3.87 9.90 7.89
CA MET A 82 4.08 10.65 6.64
C MET A 82 5.54 11.08 6.59
N LEU A 83 6.34 10.50 5.67
CA LEU A 83 7.81 10.61 5.72
C LEU A 83 8.36 11.85 5.02
N GLY A 84 7.53 12.58 4.26
CA GLY A 84 7.88 13.89 3.68
C GLY A 84 8.82 13.85 2.49
N PHE A 85 8.95 12.70 1.81
CA PHE A 85 9.58 12.64 0.49
C PHE A 85 8.69 13.32 -0.54
N ARG A 86 9.26 13.69 -1.69
CA ARG A 86 8.54 14.34 -2.76
C ARG A 86 8.11 13.33 -3.82
N ASP A 87 6.85 13.37 -4.20
CA ASP A 87 6.27 12.56 -5.27
C ASP A 87 7.00 12.79 -6.62
N LYS A 88 7.22 11.70 -7.35
CA LYS A 88 7.98 11.59 -8.60
C LYS A 88 9.45 11.97 -8.50
N THR A 89 10.01 11.98 -7.31
CA THR A 89 11.44 12.20 -7.13
C THR A 89 12.13 11.14 -6.28
N ILE A 90 11.37 10.14 -5.78
CA ILE A 90 11.94 9.09 -4.93
C ILE A 90 13.02 8.30 -5.66
N GLU A 91 12.87 8.07 -6.98
CA GLU A 91 13.89 7.39 -7.79
C GLU A 91 15.24 8.12 -7.87
N PHE A 92 15.25 9.45 -7.55
CA PHE A 92 16.46 10.29 -7.53
C PHE A 92 16.98 10.56 -6.12
N GLU A 93 16.30 10.07 -5.09
CA GLU A 93 16.77 10.18 -3.71
C GLU A 93 18.01 9.30 -3.49
N ASP A 94 18.83 9.70 -2.55
CA ASP A 94 19.96 8.89 -2.12
C ASP A 94 19.47 7.54 -1.56
N ASP A 95 19.94 6.45 -2.15
CA ASP A 95 19.55 5.08 -1.75
C ASP A 95 19.80 4.83 -0.26
N GLU A 96 20.95 5.31 0.28
CA GLU A 96 21.29 5.11 1.69
C GLU A 96 20.37 5.89 2.61
N LYS A 97 19.95 7.10 2.22
CA LYS A 97 18.95 7.86 2.97
C LYS A 97 17.63 7.11 3.07
N MET A 98 17.16 6.57 1.95
CA MET A 98 15.93 5.77 1.91
C MET A 98 16.03 4.51 2.77
N ILE A 99 17.12 3.76 2.60
CA ILE A 99 17.39 2.53 3.36
C ILE A 99 17.44 2.84 4.86
N ASN A 100 18.17 3.86 5.28
CA ASN A 100 18.29 4.23 6.70
C ASN A 100 16.94 4.61 7.32
N VAL A 101 16.05 5.27 6.58
CA VAL A 101 14.70 5.57 7.07
C VAL A 101 13.91 4.27 7.30
N ILE A 102 13.97 3.31 6.37
CA ILE A 102 13.28 2.02 6.51
C ILE A 102 13.89 1.18 7.64
N GLU A 103 15.22 1.12 7.74
CA GLU A 103 15.92 0.44 8.84
C GLU A 103 15.53 1.02 10.21
N GLY A 104 15.41 2.36 10.30
CA GLY A 104 14.93 3.04 11.49
C GLY A 104 13.54 2.58 11.90
N LEU A 105 12.60 2.52 10.96
CA LEU A 105 11.24 2.04 11.21
C LEU A 105 11.23 0.55 11.64
N ILE A 106 12.00 -0.29 10.95
CA ILE A 106 12.11 -1.72 11.29
C ILE A 106 12.71 -1.89 12.71
N SER A 107 13.74 -1.13 13.04
CA SER A 107 14.37 -1.18 14.35
C SER A 107 13.44 -0.72 15.48
N GLU A 108 12.69 0.37 15.25
CA GLU A 108 11.73 0.93 16.23
C GLU A 108 10.57 -0.05 16.48
N LEU A 109 9.97 -0.55 15.39
CA LEU A 109 8.70 -1.28 15.42
C LEU A 109 8.88 -2.80 15.61
N ASN A 110 10.05 -3.31 15.28
CA ASN A 110 10.37 -4.74 15.29
C ASN A 110 9.25 -5.59 14.62
N PRO A 111 8.86 -5.29 13.36
CA PRO A 111 7.76 -5.97 12.72
C PRO A 111 8.08 -7.44 12.46
N SER A 112 7.08 -8.31 12.48
CA SER A 112 7.19 -9.69 11.99
C SER A 112 6.77 -9.84 10.53
N LEU A 113 6.04 -8.84 10.01
CA LEU A 113 5.60 -8.75 8.62
C LEU A 113 5.83 -7.32 8.11
N VAL A 114 6.41 -7.21 6.93
CA VAL A 114 6.47 -5.97 6.15
C VAL A 114 5.65 -6.16 4.87
N ILE A 115 4.91 -5.16 4.47
CA ILE A 115 4.14 -5.15 3.21
C ILE A 115 4.64 -3.98 2.36
N SER A 116 5.00 -4.24 1.09
CA SER A 116 5.44 -3.23 0.14
C SER A 116 5.22 -3.70 -1.31
N PHE A 117 5.80 -3.03 -2.28
CA PHE A 117 5.78 -3.47 -3.67
C PHE A 117 6.86 -4.51 -3.99
N TYR A 118 6.61 -5.30 -5.06
CA TYR A 118 7.61 -6.25 -5.58
C TYR A 118 8.55 -5.52 -6.55
N PRO A 119 9.87 -5.51 -6.31
CA PRO A 119 10.83 -4.85 -7.19
C PRO A 119 10.77 -5.42 -8.62
N GLY A 120 10.73 -4.53 -9.62
CA GLY A 120 10.61 -4.90 -11.04
C GLY A 120 9.18 -5.11 -11.53
N HIS A 121 8.18 -5.16 -10.64
CA HIS A 121 6.80 -5.49 -10.98
C HIS A 121 5.75 -4.50 -10.45
N SER A 122 6.16 -3.25 -10.20
CA SER A 122 5.28 -2.22 -9.61
C SER A 122 5.07 -0.98 -10.50
N VAL A 123 5.57 -0.99 -11.73
CA VAL A 123 5.24 -0.11 -12.86
C VAL A 123 5.61 1.38 -12.70
N HIS A 124 5.53 1.95 -11.50
CA HIS A 124 5.83 3.35 -11.25
C HIS A 124 7.25 3.54 -10.69
N PRO A 125 8.07 4.52 -11.16
CA PRO A 125 9.43 4.72 -10.67
C PRO A 125 9.55 4.85 -9.14
N ASP A 126 8.65 5.58 -8.50
CA ASP A 126 8.63 5.71 -7.03
C ASP A 126 8.29 4.38 -6.33
N HIS A 127 7.39 3.57 -6.91
CA HIS A 127 7.09 2.22 -6.38
C HIS A 127 8.34 1.34 -6.44
N GLU A 128 9.03 1.35 -7.58
CA GLU A 128 10.26 0.58 -7.78
C GLU A 128 11.38 1.02 -6.82
N ALA A 129 11.55 2.32 -6.62
CA ALA A 129 12.54 2.85 -5.69
C ALA A 129 12.22 2.48 -4.24
N THR A 130 10.96 2.60 -3.84
CA THR A 130 10.47 2.19 -2.52
C THR A 130 10.68 0.70 -2.30
N ALA A 131 10.29 -0.13 -3.26
CA ALA A 131 10.46 -1.59 -3.20
C ALA A 131 11.92 -1.98 -3.02
N ARG A 132 12.83 -1.38 -3.82
CA ARG A 132 14.27 -1.63 -3.69
C ARG A 132 14.82 -1.21 -2.33
N ALA A 133 14.39 -0.07 -1.79
CA ALA A 133 14.83 0.41 -0.48
C ALA A 133 14.39 -0.55 0.64
N VAL A 134 13.13 -1.01 0.61
CA VAL A 134 12.60 -1.98 1.58
C VAL A 134 13.37 -3.30 1.52
N VAL A 135 13.58 -3.84 0.31
CA VAL A 135 14.34 -5.10 0.13
C VAL A 135 15.77 -4.96 0.63
N ARG A 136 16.45 -3.85 0.33
CA ARG A 136 17.82 -3.60 0.78
C ARG A 136 17.91 -3.46 2.30
N ALA A 137 16.98 -2.72 2.92
CA ALA A 137 16.94 -2.54 4.37
C ALA A 137 16.77 -3.89 5.09
N ILE A 138 15.82 -4.71 4.66
CA ILE A 138 15.61 -6.04 5.24
C ILE A 138 16.80 -6.97 4.92
N GLY A 139 17.35 -6.88 3.71
CA GLY A 139 18.50 -7.67 3.26
C GLY A 139 19.77 -7.49 4.10
N ARG A 140 19.96 -6.30 4.70
CA ARG A 140 21.09 -6.00 5.59
C ARG A 140 20.97 -6.62 6.99
N MET A 141 19.78 -7.05 7.37
CA MET A 141 19.54 -7.67 8.68
C MET A 141 20.12 -9.10 8.71
N ASP A 142 20.45 -9.58 9.92
CA ASP A 142 20.70 -11.00 10.13
C ASP A 142 19.51 -11.83 9.62
N ALA A 143 19.77 -12.87 8.85
CA ALA A 143 18.74 -13.69 8.21
C ALA A 143 17.68 -14.23 9.19
N LYS A 144 18.09 -14.53 10.44
CA LYS A 144 17.18 -15.04 11.49
C LYS A 144 16.29 -13.94 12.10
N ALA A 145 16.67 -12.68 11.92
CA ALA A 145 15.93 -11.52 12.46
C ALA A 145 15.03 -10.85 11.43
N ARG A 146 15.12 -11.23 10.16
CA ARG A 146 14.35 -10.63 9.07
C ARG A 146 12.85 -10.84 9.27
N PRO A 147 12.02 -9.81 9.14
CA PRO A 147 10.58 -9.98 8.99
C PRO A 147 10.26 -10.71 7.67
N THR A 148 9.11 -11.36 7.61
CA THR A 148 8.53 -11.78 6.32
C THR A 148 8.24 -10.53 5.49
N LEU A 149 8.55 -10.55 4.20
CA LEU A 149 8.19 -9.46 3.28
C LEU A 149 7.15 -9.97 2.29
N HIS A 150 5.93 -9.46 2.39
CA HIS A 150 4.87 -9.67 1.41
C HIS A 150 4.86 -8.49 0.42
N CYS A 151 4.93 -8.81 -0.85
CA CYS A 151 4.99 -7.82 -1.91
C CYS A 151 3.73 -7.83 -2.77
N VAL A 152 3.28 -6.65 -3.18
CA VAL A 152 2.25 -6.47 -4.20
C VAL A 152 2.93 -6.31 -5.56
N ALA A 153 2.46 -7.05 -6.58
CA ALA A 153 2.93 -6.99 -7.95
C ALA A 153 1.75 -6.79 -8.91
N PHE A 154 1.90 -5.93 -9.92
CA PHE A 154 0.82 -5.61 -10.87
C PHE A 154 1.31 -5.20 -12.27
N SER A 155 2.55 -5.50 -12.64
CA SER A 155 2.99 -5.41 -14.03
C SER A 155 2.27 -6.45 -14.89
N ASN A 156 2.10 -6.17 -16.18
CA ASN A 156 1.28 -7.03 -17.08
C ASN A 156 1.72 -8.49 -17.16
N ASN A 157 2.98 -8.79 -16.87
CA ASN A 157 3.60 -10.12 -17.01
C ASN A 157 4.15 -10.68 -15.70
N HIS A 158 3.82 -10.06 -14.55
CA HIS A 158 4.41 -10.45 -13.26
C HIS A 158 4.22 -11.95 -12.96
N GLU A 159 3.03 -12.52 -13.17
CA GLU A 159 2.81 -13.95 -12.91
C GLU A 159 3.63 -14.88 -13.83
N GLN A 160 3.99 -14.42 -15.04
CA GLN A 160 4.84 -15.19 -15.93
C GLN A 160 6.31 -15.17 -15.48
N GLU A 161 6.74 -14.09 -14.85
CA GLU A 161 8.13 -13.88 -14.43
C GLU A 161 8.40 -14.36 -13.00
N ILE A 162 7.46 -14.13 -12.07
CA ILE A 162 7.63 -14.46 -10.65
C ILE A 162 6.68 -15.55 -10.13
N GLY A 163 5.86 -16.14 -11.02
CA GLY A 163 4.87 -17.15 -10.64
C GLY A 163 3.58 -16.56 -10.07
N ALA A 164 2.63 -17.44 -9.78
CA ALA A 164 1.40 -17.05 -9.11
C ALA A 164 1.67 -16.59 -7.67
N ALA A 165 0.80 -15.74 -7.14
CA ALA A 165 0.86 -15.30 -5.74
C ALA A 165 0.88 -16.52 -4.80
N ASP A 166 1.84 -16.57 -3.88
CA ASP A 166 1.96 -17.63 -2.87
C ASP A 166 1.10 -17.33 -1.63
N VAL A 167 0.65 -16.10 -1.46
CA VAL A 167 -0.27 -15.68 -0.39
C VAL A 167 -1.52 -15.05 -1.00
N VAL A 168 -2.65 -15.72 -0.82
CA VAL A 168 -3.97 -15.26 -1.28
C VAL A 168 -4.88 -15.14 -0.08
N ILE A 169 -5.39 -13.94 0.17
CA ILE A 169 -6.19 -13.64 1.36
C ILE A 169 -7.61 -13.27 0.93
N ASN A 170 -8.59 -14.01 1.45
CA ASN A 170 -9.99 -13.62 1.33
C ASN A 170 -10.28 -12.52 2.35
N VAL A 171 -10.63 -11.34 1.86
CA VAL A 171 -10.95 -10.14 2.63
C VAL A 171 -12.43 -9.74 2.52
N GLU A 172 -13.30 -10.65 2.08
CA GLU A 172 -14.74 -10.38 1.90
C GLU A 172 -15.39 -9.80 3.15
N ALA A 173 -15.02 -10.29 4.33
CA ALA A 173 -15.54 -9.77 5.61
C ALA A 173 -15.11 -8.30 5.88
N PHE A 174 -14.14 -7.78 5.15
CA PHE A 174 -13.60 -6.42 5.25
C PHE A 174 -13.80 -5.62 3.95
N ALA A 175 -14.70 -6.08 3.08
CA ALA A 175 -15.00 -5.41 1.81
C ALA A 175 -15.50 -3.97 2.00
N GLU A 176 -16.26 -3.69 3.05
CA GLU A 176 -16.76 -2.35 3.31
C GLU A 176 -15.63 -1.40 3.76
N GLN A 177 -14.70 -1.87 4.57
CA GLN A 177 -13.49 -1.10 4.94
C GLN A 177 -12.64 -0.82 3.69
N LYS A 178 -12.45 -1.81 2.81
CA LYS A 178 -11.74 -1.63 1.54
C LYS A 178 -12.42 -0.61 0.65
N LYS A 179 -13.74 -0.70 0.47
CA LYS A 179 -14.51 0.32 -0.28
C LYS A 179 -14.38 1.71 0.36
N ALA A 180 -14.43 1.80 1.68
CA ALA A 180 -14.30 3.07 2.40
C ALA A 180 -12.89 3.67 2.22
N ALA A 181 -11.83 2.86 2.27
CA ALA A 181 -10.47 3.30 2.00
C ALA A 181 -10.33 3.82 0.56
N ILE A 182 -10.86 3.11 -0.43
CA ILE A 182 -10.85 3.55 -1.84
C ILE A 182 -11.64 4.86 -2.01
N ARG A 183 -12.84 4.95 -1.41
CA ARG A 183 -13.67 6.17 -1.45
C ARG A 183 -13.02 7.36 -0.75
N ALA A 184 -12.14 7.13 0.20
CA ALA A 184 -11.42 8.21 0.88
C ALA A 184 -10.53 9.01 -0.09
N HIS A 185 -9.98 8.37 -1.13
CA HIS A 185 -9.04 8.95 -2.09
C HIS A 185 -9.71 9.54 -3.35
N LEU A 186 -10.85 10.24 -3.19
CA LEU A 186 -11.68 10.74 -4.30
C LEU A 186 -10.91 11.55 -5.36
N SER A 187 -9.87 12.29 -4.96
CA SER A 187 -9.06 13.02 -5.94
C SER A 187 -8.40 12.09 -6.96
N GLN A 188 -8.16 10.84 -6.60
CA GLN A 188 -7.46 9.85 -7.43
C GLN A 188 -8.39 8.75 -7.94
N THR A 189 -9.41 8.36 -7.18
CA THR A 189 -10.22 7.15 -7.43
C THR A 189 -11.59 7.42 -8.04
N ALA A 190 -12.04 8.67 -8.15
CA ALA A 190 -13.39 9.01 -8.59
C ALA A 190 -13.81 8.33 -9.91
N TRP A 191 -12.93 8.32 -10.93
CA TRP A 191 -13.18 7.67 -12.22
C TRP A 191 -13.34 6.14 -12.09
N MET A 192 -12.56 5.52 -11.20
CA MET A 192 -12.64 4.08 -10.94
C MET A 192 -13.94 3.73 -10.19
N LEU A 193 -14.34 4.56 -9.22
CA LEU A 193 -15.56 4.34 -8.44
C LEU A 193 -16.80 4.43 -9.31
N GLU A 194 -16.85 5.37 -10.30
CA GLU A 194 -17.94 5.47 -11.28
C GLU A 194 -18.13 4.15 -12.06
N GLU A 195 -17.05 3.44 -12.34
CA GLU A 195 -17.09 2.14 -13.04
C GLU A 195 -17.37 0.98 -12.08
N MET A 196 -16.70 0.94 -10.93
CA MET A 196 -16.67 -0.24 -10.07
C MET A 196 -17.86 -0.34 -9.11
N GLU A 197 -18.39 0.79 -8.60
CA GLU A 197 -19.52 0.73 -7.67
C GLU A 197 -20.78 0.09 -8.25
N PRO A 198 -21.20 0.39 -9.49
CA PRO A 198 -22.32 -0.31 -10.11
C PRO A 198 -22.07 -1.81 -10.25
N LYS A 199 -20.84 -2.22 -10.57
CA LYS A 199 -20.45 -3.63 -10.69
C LYS A 199 -20.51 -4.36 -9.36
N TRP A 200 -20.00 -3.74 -8.29
CA TRP A 200 -20.11 -4.29 -6.93
C TRP A 200 -21.58 -4.46 -6.50
N ASN A 201 -22.42 -3.46 -6.79
CA ASN A 201 -23.84 -3.47 -6.41
C ASN A 201 -24.67 -4.50 -7.20
N THR A 202 -24.30 -4.79 -8.44
CA THR A 202 -24.99 -5.78 -9.28
C THR A 202 -24.43 -7.20 -9.14
N GLY A 203 -23.37 -7.39 -8.33
CA GLY A 203 -22.79 -8.68 -8.10
C GLY A 203 -21.91 -9.20 -9.24
N ASP A 204 -21.26 -8.29 -9.99
CA ASP A 204 -20.31 -8.69 -11.03
C ASP A 204 -19.17 -9.52 -10.44
N LYS A 205 -19.00 -10.74 -10.95
CA LYS A 205 -18.07 -11.73 -10.36
C LYS A 205 -16.61 -11.26 -10.39
N VAL A 206 -16.18 -10.60 -11.45
CA VAL A 206 -14.80 -10.14 -11.60
C VAL A 206 -14.52 -8.98 -10.65
N ALA A 207 -15.46 -8.04 -10.57
CA ALA A 207 -15.36 -6.90 -9.67
C ALA A 207 -15.41 -7.33 -8.19
N LEU A 208 -16.25 -8.32 -7.85
CA LEU A 208 -16.31 -8.88 -6.50
C LEU A 208 -15.06 -9.70 -6.15
N GLU A 209 -14.51 -10.50 -7.09
CA GLU A 209 -13.25 -11.21 -6.86
C GLU A 209 -12.11 -10.23 -6.56
N TRP A 210 -12.00 -9.14 -7.32
CA TRP A 210 -11.01 -8.10 -7.07
C TRP A 210 -11.22 -7.42 -5.69
N LEU A 211 -12.47 -7.18 -5.30
CA LEU A 211 -12.80 -6.56 -4.02
C LEU A 211 -12.50 -7.49 -2.83
N HIS A 212 -12.78 -8.78 -2.98
CA HIS A 212 -12.77 -9.76 -1.89
C HIS A 212 -11.45 -10.51 -1.75
N THR A 213 -10.51 -10.34 -2.69
CA THR A 213 -9.26 -11.10 -2.70
C THR A 213 -8.06 -10.17 -2.80
N GLU A 214 -7.09 -10.37 -1.92
CA GLU A 214 -5.79 -9.69 -1.98
C GLU A 214 -4.69 -10.72 -2.14
N ARG A 215 -3.69 -10.39 -2.98
CA ARG A 215 -2.64 -11.31 -3.42
C ARG A 215 -1.27 -10.73 -3.13
N PHE A 216 -0.39 -11.57 -2.59
CA PHE A 216 0.98 -11.19 -2.27
C PHE A 216 1.95 -12.26 -2.75
N TRP A 217 3.15 -11.83 -3.01
CA TRP A 217 4.32 -12.65 -3.29
C TRP A 217 5.30 -12.49 -2.13
N THR A 218 5.66 -13.59 -1.48
CA THR A 218 6.67 -13.56 -0.43
C THR A 218 8.05 -13.36 -1.06
N TYR A 219 8.73 -12.27 -0.71
CA TYR A 219 10.07 -12.00 -1.23
C TYR A 219 11.10 -12.93 -0.58
N SER A 220 11.92 -13.59 -1.41
CA SER A 220 13.01 -14.47 -0.98
C SER A 220 14.34 -13.70 -0.99
N PHE A 221 15.04 -13.70 0.15
CA PHE A 221 16.34 -13.03 0.35
C PHE A 221 17.51 -13.97 0.14
#